data_4abeb61924c43efca65ee922c99d361b
#
_entry.id   4abeb61924c43efca65ee922c99d361b
#
_cell.length_a   1.000
_cell.length_b   1.000
_cell.length_c   1.000
_cell.angle_alpha   90.00
_cell.angle_beta   90.00
_cell.angle_gamma   90.00
#
_symmetry.space_group_name_H-M   'P 1'
#
loop_
_entity.id
_entity.type
_entity.pdbx_description
1 polymer ?
#
loop_
_entity_poly.entity_id
_entity_poly.type
_entity_poly.pdbx_seq_one_letter_code
_entity_poly.pdbx_strand_id
1 'polypeptide(L)'
;MSTTTVNLATGRQLRAARVLAGLTQRTLGAALGVDERAVRFWERKHDRKPTGSPNDRRIEQCLLEHGVILFAEPTAGARLAEKR
;
A
#
# COMPACT_ATOMS: atom_id res chain seq x y z
N MET A 1 11.82 -20.18 10.74
CA MET A 1 11.58 -19.39 9.56
C MET A 1 10.46 -18.40 9.80
N SER A 2 10.72 -17.15 9.53
CA SER A 2 9.71 -16.14 9.80
C SER A 2 8.77 -15.98 8.60
N THR A 3 7.51 -15.77 8.90
CA THR A 3 6.53 -15.45 7.88
C THR A 3 6.32 -13.95 7.90
N THR A 4 6.48 -13.31 6.75
CA THR A 4 6.25 -11.88 6.66
C THR A 4 4.75 -11.62 6.71
N THR A 5 4.31 -10.84 7.69
CA THR A 5 2.93 -10.42 7.80
C THR A 5 2.70 -9.24 6.87
N VAL A 6 1.70 -9.37 6.00
CA VAL A 6 1.31 -8.28 5.13
C VAL A 6 0.25 -7.45 5.84
N ASN A 7 0.51 -6.17 5.98
CA ASN A 7 -0.36 -5.27 6.72
C ASN A 7 -1.31 -4.47 5.82
N LEU A 8 -1.23 -4.68 4.51
CA LEU A 8 -2.17 -4.02 3.60
C LEU A 8 -3.52 -4.72 3.71
N ALA A 9 -4.48 -4.02 4.28
CA ALA A 9 -5.77 -4.61 4.64
C ALA A 9 -6.95 -4.00 3.87
N THR A 10 -6.84 -2.74 3.45
CA THR A 10 -7.98 -2.06 2.81
C THR A 10 -7.51 -1.16 1.68
N GLY A 11 -8.43 -0.90 0.74
CA GLY A 11 -8.16 0.05 -0.34
C GLY A 11 -8.00 1.47 0.16
N ARG A 12 -8.72 1.81 1.21
CA ARG A 12 -8.64 3.13 1.84
C ARG A 12 -7.25 3.35 2.45
N GLN A 13 -6.72 2.33 3.08
CA GLN A 13 -5.36 2.34 3.62
C GLN A 13 -4.33 2.53 2.50
N LEU A 14 -4.51 1.85 1.39
CA LEU A 14 -3.63 1.99 0.25
C LEU A 14 -3.60 3.43 -0.25
N ARG A 15 -4.77 4.05 -0.37
CA ARG A 15 -4.85 5.43 -0.82
C ARG A 15 -4.11 6.37 0.14
N ALA A 16 -4.36 6.20 1.44
CA ALA A 16 -3.69 7.04 2.45
C ALA A 16 -2.17 6.87 2.38
N ALA A 17 -1.72 5.63 2.26
CA ALA A 17 -0.29 5.33 2.20
C ALA A 17 0.34 5.93 0.94
N ARG A 18 -0.35 5.83 -0.18
CA ARG A 18 0.13 6.39 -1.43
C ARG A 18 0.32 7.91 -1.32
N VAL A 19 -0.67 8.58 -0.74
CA VAL A 19 -0.59 10.04 -0.56
C VAL A 19 0.56 10.40 0.37
N LEU A 20 0.72 9.67 1.46
CA LEU A 20 1.84 9.89 2.38
C LEU A 20 3.19 9.69 1.69
N ALA A 21 3.26 8.74 0.77
CA ALA A 21 4.48 8.47 0.02
C ALA A 21 4.78 9.54 -1.03
N GLY A 22 3.84 10.45 -1.27
CA GLY A 22 4.01 11.46 -2.31
C GLY A 22 3.81 10.93 -3.71
N LEU A 23 3.10 9.81 -3.85
CA LEU A 23 2.90 9.16 -5.14
C LEU A 23 1.49 9.42 -5.67
N THR A 24 1.38 9.57 -6.98
CA THR A 24 0.08 9.56 -7.66
C THR A 24 -0.28 8.11 -7.98
N GLN A 25 -1.53 7.88 -8.37
CA GLN A 25 -1.93 6.55 -8.83
C GLN A 25 -1.07 6.10 -10.00
N ARG A 26 -0.73 7.04 -10.88
CA ARG A 26 0.10 6.77 -12.04
C ARG A 26 1.52 6.37 -11.64
N THR A 27 2.14 7.15 -10.74
CA THR A 27 3.53 6.87 -10.35
C THR A 27 3.64 5.62 -9.51
N LEU A 28 2.65 5.35 -8.66
CA LEU A 28 2.64 4.08 -7.93
C LEU A 28 2.49 2.91 -8.90
N GLY A 29 1.59 3.04 -9.88
CA GLY A 29 1.43 2.02 -10.89
C GLY A 29 2.73 1.75 -11.64
N ALA A 30 3.43 2.81 -12.04
CA ALA A 30 4.70 2.69 -12.73
C ALA A 30 5.74 1.96 -11.87
N ALA A 31 5.79 2.27 -10.58
CA ALA A 31 6.73 1.63 -9.66
C ALA A 31 6.43 0.13 -9.50
N LEU A 32 5.17 -0.25 -9.62
CA LEU A 32 4.75 -1.64 -9.49
C LEU A 32 4.70 -2.38 -10.84
N GLY A 33 4.88 -1.66 -11.94
CA GLY A 33 4.78 -2.24 -13.26
C GLY A 33 3.35 -2.52 -13.69
N VAL A 34 2.39 -1.72 -13.21
CA VAL A 34 0.99 -1.88 -13.57
C VAL A 34 0.41 -0.55 -14.04
N ASP A 35 -0.74 -0.62 -14.69
CA ASP A 35 -1.46 0.56 -15.15
C ASP A 35 -2.08 1.30 -13.95
N GLU A 36 -2.20 2.62 -14.07
CA GLU A 36 -2.81 3.42 -13.00
C GLU A 36 -4.26 3.00 -12.73
N ARG A 37 -4.95 2.45 -13.73
CA ARG A 37 -6.30 1.94 -13.53
C ARG A 37 -6.36 0.79 -12.55
N ALA A 38 -5.30 -0.01 -12.48
CA ALA A 38 -5.22 -1.07 -11.48
C ALA A 38 -5.16 -0.49 -10.08
N VAL A 39 -4.33 0.56 -9.89
CA VAL A 39 -4.23 1.22 -8.59
C VAL A 39 -5.57 1.83 -8.19
N ARG A 40 -6.22 2.49 -9.13
CA ARG A 40 -7.54 3.10 -8.89
C ARG A 40 -8.55 2.03 -8.51
N PHE A 41 -8.54 0.90 -9.19
CA PHE A 41 -9.43 -0.21 -8.90
C PHE A 41 -9.20 -0.74 -7.48
N TRP A 42 -7.94 -0.89 -7.08
CA TRP A 42 -7.59 -1.36 -5.74
C TRP A 42 -8.08 -0.38 -4.66
N GLU A 43 -7.90 0.91 -4.89
CA GLU A 43 -8.30 1.93 -3.92
C GLU A 43 -9.81 2.02 -3.76
N ARG A 44 -10.57 1.65 -4.80
CA ARG A 44 -12.03 1.64 -4.75
C ARG A 44 -12.60 0.55 -3.87
N LYS A 45 -11.77 -0.37 -3.40
CA LYS A 45 -12.23 -1.42 -2.50
C LYS A 45 -12.63 -0.89 -1.13
N HIS A 46 -12.24 0.35 -0.81
CA HIS A 46 -12.57 1.04 0.43
C HIS A 46 -12.19 0.19 1.65
N ASP A 47 -13.14 -0.48 2.28
CA ASP A 47 -12.89 -1.21 3.52
C ASP A 47 -12.52 -2.67 3.28
N ARG A 48 -12.38 -3.09 2.03
CA ARG A 48 -12.04 -4.46 1.68
C ARG A 48 -10.59 -4.55 1.22
N LYS A 49 -10.08 -5.77 1.23
CA LYS A 49 -8.72 -6.05 0.75
C LYS A 49 -8.60 -5.57 -0.70
N PRO A 50 -7.60 -4.74 -1.01
CA PRO A 50 -7.52 -4.17 -2.36
C PRO A 50 -7.13 -5.20 -3.43
N THR A 51 -6.27 -6.15 -3.06
CA THR A 51 -5.81 -7.18 -3.98
C THR A 51 -5.36 -8.37 -3.14
N GLY A 52 -4.76 -9.36 -3.77
CA GLY A 52 -4.29 -10.54 -3.08
C GLY A 52 -2.79 -10.70 -3.20
N SER A 53 -2.28 -11.77 -2.59
CA SER A 53 -0.88 -12.13 -2.70
C SER A 53 -0.60 -12.61 -4.13
N PRO A 54 0.54 -12.27 -4.74
CA PRO A 54 1.68 -11.56 -4.14
C PRO A 54 1.60 -10.03 -4.30
N ASN A 55 0.56 -9.51 -4.94
CA ASN A 55 0.47 -8.08 -5.23
C ASN A 55 0.48 -7.22 -3.96
N ASP A 56 -0.26 -7.64 -2.93
CA ASP A 56 -0.32 -6.86 -1.70
C ASP A 56 1.06 -6.75 -1.03
N ARG A 57 1.86 -7.79 -1.11
CA ARG A 57 3.22 -7.76 -0.57
C ARG A 57 4.11 -6.81 -1.37
N ARG A 58 3.97 -6.82 -2.68
CA ARG A 58 4.75 -5.92 -3.54
C ARG A 58 4.38 -4.47 -3.29
N ILE A 59 3.10 -4.21 -3.10
CA ILE A 59 2.61 -2.86 -2.81
C ILE A 59 3.19 -2.38 -1.48
N GLU A 60 3.10 -3.19 -0.46
CA GLU A 60 3.60 -2.82 0.87
C GLU A 60 5.11 -2.57 0.82
N GLN A 61 5.85 -3.41 0.11
CA GLN A 61 7.29 -3.24 -0.03
C GLN A 61 7.63 -1.94 -0.75
N CYS A 62 6.90 -1.62 -1.82
CA CYS A 62 7.10 -0.38 -2.55
C CYS A 62 6.88 0.84 -1.66
N LEU A 63 5.80 0.81 -0.88
CA LEU A 63 5.49 1.92 0.02
C LEU A 63 6.54 2.04 1.11
N LEU A 64 7.03 0.93 1.62
CA LEU A 64 8.10 0.93 2.62
C LEU A 64 9.36 1.58 2.05
N GLU A 65 9.68 1.29 0.79
CA GLU A 65 10.83 1.89 0.12
C GLU A 65 10.66 3.40 -0.05
N HIS A 66 9.43 3.87 -0.03
CA HIS A 66 9.13 5.31 -0.08
C HIS A 66 8.90 5.89 1.32
N GLY A 67 9.28 5.17 2.36
CA GLY A 67 9.24 5.69 3.72
C GLY A 67 7.89 5.60 4.40
N VAL A 68 6.98 4.76 3.90
CA VAL A 68 5.64 4.61 4.48
C VAL A 68 5.49 3.22 5.07
N ILE A 69 5.08 3.16 6.33
CA ILE A 69 4.84 1.91 7.05
C ILE A 69 3.34 1.70 7.16
N LEU A 70 2.88 0.51 6.76
CA LEU A 70 1.47 0.12 6.91
C LEU A 70 1.28 -0.62 8.22
N PHE A 71 0.11 -0.45 8.81
CA PHE A 71 -0.28 -1.23 9.99
C PHE A 71 -1.74 -1.61 9.85
N ALA A 72 -2.10 -2.73 10.46
CA ALA A 72 -3.46 -3.26 10.40
C ALA A 72 -4.19 -3.10 11.74
N GLU A 73 -3.45 -2.99 12.84
CA GLU A 73 -4.00 -2.91 14.19
C GLU A 73 -3.63 -1.59 14.83
N PRO A 74 -4.50 -1.00 15.64
CA PRO A 74 -5.86 -1.42 15.98
C PRO A 74 -6.86 -1.23 14.85
N THR A 75 -6.54 -0.40 13.86
CA THR A 75 -7.29 -0.24 12.62
C THR A 75 -6.27 -0.08 11.49
N ALA A 76 -6.69 -0.40 10.27
CA ALA A 76 -5.80 -0.28 9.13
C ALA A 76 -5.40 1.19 8.93
N GLY A 77 -4.11 1.42 8.73
CA GLY A 77 -3.61 2.77 8.53
C GLY A 77 -2.19 2.78 7.98
N ALA A 78 -1.64 3.98 7.90
CA ALA A 78 -0.30 4.17 7.37
C ALA A 78 0.34 5.36 8.08
N ARG A 79 1.67 5.31 8.20
CA ARG A 79 2.42 6.41 8.77
C ARG A 79 3.78 6.50 8.09
N LEU A 80 4.38 7.66 8.18
CA LEU A 80 5.75 7.84 7.69
C LEU A 80 6.72 7.17 8.64
N ALA A 81 7.76 6.56 8.07
CA ALA A 81 8.83 5.99 8.86
C ALA A 81 9.62 7.13 9.51
N GLU A 82 10.11 6.87 10.71
CA GLU A 82 10.94 7.86 11.40
C GLU A 82 12.27 8.00 10.67
N LYS A 83 12.72 9.22 10.56
CA LYS A 83 14.05 9.51 10.02
C LYS A 83 15.05 9.55 11.15
N ARG A 84 16.26 9.14 10.82
CA ARG A 84 17.37 9.22 11.74
C ARG A 84 18.34 10.30 11.34
#